data_5db97e648f8e50fc7d0665d7339b6dd5
#
_entry.id   5db97e648f8e50fc7d0665d7339b6dd5
#
_cell.length_a   1.000
_cell.length_b   1.000
_cell.length_c   1.000
_cell.angle_alpha   90.00
_cell.angle_beta   90.00
_cell.angle_gamma   90.00
#
_symmetry.space_group_name_H-M   'P 1'
#
loop_
_entity.id
_entity.type
_entity.pdbx_description
1 polymer ?
#
loop_
_entity_poly.entity_id
_entity_poly.type
_entity_poly.pdbx_seq_one_letter_code
_entity_poly.pdbx_strand_id
1 'polypeptide(L)'
;MGLVDSCLKKRDRSIDLLRFIALTGIIIVHIHPSDFWTQLRNFDVPLMVFLSGVSYKLSGGDTLDYKTYCVKRFKRLVLPVWFFLPVYFSIYMGVTHLVPSWKTVLSYYTLMTGWYVWIIRIFFMIALVAPFLAKGLDRSSKQFFLGVSVLFLLLFEWYVNTQYSQFLGRTIVLTHFPYILVFALGYKVMDFQKKAIMGVMIVCILIYACLSVSYIGRGGVFANPII
;
A
#
# COMPACT_ATOMS: atom_id res chain seq x y z
N MET A 1 -24.63 28.38 -22.31
CA MET A 1 -24.53 28.15 -20.87
C MET A 1 -24.91 26.70 -20.58
N GLY A 2 -24.12 25.71 -21.01
CA GLY A 2 -24.53 24.30 -20.98
C GLY A 2 -23.41 23.29 -21.21
N LEU A 3 -22.12 23.69 -21.23
CA LEU A 3 -20.98 22.80 -21.53
C LEU A 3 -19.92 22.72 -20.42
N VAL A 4 -20.12 23.41 -19.27
CA VAL A 4 -19.15 23.43 -18.17
C VAL A 4 -19.53 22.43 -17.07
N ASP A 5 -20.77 21.96 -17.00
CA ASP A 5 -21.26 21.10 -15.91
C ASP A 5 -21.01 19.60 -16.09
N SER A 6 -20.54 19.15 -17.26
CA SER A 6 -20.33 17.71 -17.51
C SER A 6 -18.96 17.17 -17.09
N CYS A 7 -18.06 17.97 -16.56
CA CYS A 7 -16.66 17.58 -16.30
C CYS A 7 -16.31 17.40 -14.81
N LEU A 8 -17.21 17.59 -13.88
CA LEU A 8 -16.98 17.27 -12.46
C LEU A 8 -17.35 15.80 -12.22
N LYS A 9 -16.41 14.90 -12.52
CA LYS A 9 -16.53 13.48 -12.13
C LYS A 9 -16.87 13.43 -10.63
N LYS A 10 -18.14 13.08 -10.31
CA LYS A 10 -18.68 13.07 -8.95
C LYS A 10 -17.73 12.30 -8.03
N ARG A 11 -17.16 12.99 -7.06
CA ARG A 11 -16.25 12.41 -6.06
C ARG A 11 -17.00 11.34 -5.26
N ASP A 12 -16.46 10.11 -5.20
CA ASP A 12 -17.05 9.02 -4.45
C ASP A 12 -16.71 9.15 -2.97
N ARG A 13 -17.72 9.54 -2.16
CA ARG A 13 -17.57 9.72 -0.71
C ARG A 13 -17.19 8.44 0.02
N SER A 14 -17.59 7.27 -0.51
CA SER A 14 -17.26 5.98 0.11
C SER A 14 -15.77 5.70 0.06
N ILE A 15 -15.12 6.02 -1.06
CA ILE A 15 -13.67 5.89 -1.21
C ILE A 15 -12.93 6.82 -0.24
N ASP A 16 -13.42 8.04 -0.08
CA ASP A 16 -12.81 9.01 0.84
C ASP A 16 -12.97 8.57 2.31
N LEU A 17 -14.14 8.02 2.67
CA LEU A 17 -14.36 7.45 4.01
C LEU A 17 -13.41 6.27 4.29
N LEU A 18 -13.28 5.35 3.35
CA LEU A 18 -12.37 4.21 3.50
C LEU A 18 -10.90 4.64 3.62
N ARG A 19 -10.50 5.68 2.87
CA ARG A 19 -9.16 6.27 3.03
C ARG A 19 -8.97 6.91 4.39
N PHE A 20 -9.98 7.58 4.90
CA PHE A 20 -9.95 8.16 6.24
C PHE A 20 -9.78 7.08 7.31
N ILE A 21 -10.54 5.98 7.23
CA ILE A 21 -10.42 4.84 8.14
C ILE A 21 -9.00 4.25 8.09
N ALA A 22 -8.47 4.01 6.90
CA ALA A 22 -7.12 3.47 6.72
C ALA A 22 -6.05 4.43 7.27
N LEU A 23 -6.17 5.72 6.99
CA LEU A 23 -5.24 6.73 7.52
C LEU A 23 -5.29 6.81 9.04
N THR A 24 -6.48 6.73 9.63
CA THR A 24 -6.65 6.69 11.09
C THR A 24 -5.94 5.46 11.68
N GLY A 25 -6.04 4.30 11.06
CA GLY A 25 -5.30 3.09 11.44
C GLY A 25 -3.78 3.33 11.45
N ILE A 26 -3.25 3.95 10.39
CA ILE A 26 -1.83 4.30 10.29
C ILE A 26 -1.40 5.25 11.41
N ILE A 27 -2.24 6.22 11.80
CA ILE A 27 -1.94 7.16 12.88
C ILE A 27 -1.93 6.42 14.24
N ILE A 28 -2.92 5.57 14.47
CA ILE A 28 -3.08 4.83 15.74
C ILE A 28 -1.82 4.01 16.07
N VAL A 29 -1.15 3.39 15.09
CA VAL A 29 0.05 2.61 15.38
C VAL A 29 1.19 3.43 15.96
N HIS A 30 1.27 4.70 15.61
CA HIS A 30 2.35 5.57 16.05
C HIS A 30 2.21 6.05 17.51
N ILE A 31 1.07 5.75 18.16
CA ILE A 31 0.84 6.00 19.59
C ILE A 31 1.07 4.72 20.43
N HIS A 32 1.71 3.70 19.86
CA HIS A 32 2.05 2.45 20.53
C HIS A 32 0.86 1.80 21.25
N PRO A 33 -0.23 1.44 20.52
CA PRO A 33 -1.36 0.74 21.12
C PRO A 33 -0.97 -0.68 21.55
N SER A 34 -1.84 -1.35 22.32
CA SER A 34 -1.63 -2.76 22.65
C SER A 34 -1.56 -3.64 21.39
N ASP A 35 -0.94 -4.83 21.54
CA ASP A 35 -0.75 -5.78 20.41
C ASP A 35 -2.05 -6.14 19.71
N PHE A 36 -3.16 -6.22 20.46
CA PHE A 36 -4.49 -6.46 19.89
C PHE A 36 -4.87 -5.38 18.84
N TRP A 37 -4.75 -4.10 19.20
CA TRP A 37 -5.06 -3.01 18.27
C TRP A 37 -4.08 -2.94 17.11
N THR A 38 -2.80 -3.23 17.37
CA THR A 38 -1.78 -3.31 16.33
C THR A 38 -2.10 -4.39 15.30
N GLN A 39 -2.61 -5.54 15.73
CA GLN A 39 -3.00 -6.61 14.83
C GLN A 39 -4.30 -6.31 14.08
N LEU A 40 -5.31 -5.78 14.79
CA LEU A 40 -6.60 -5.46 14.19
C LEU A 40 -6.48 -4.48 13.02
N ARG A 41 -5.52 -3.57 13.06
CA ARG A 41 -5.31 -2.53 12.04
C ARG A 41 -4.41 -2.93 10.87
N ASN A 42 -3.86 -4.14 10.80
CA ASN A 42 -2.93 -4.57 9.73
C ASN A 42 -3.49 -4.44 8.31
N PHE A 43 -4.78 -4.15 8.17
CA PHE A 43 -5.44 -3.86 6.90
C PHE A 43 -5.20 -2.43 6.37
N ASP A 44 -4.70 -1.50 7.17
CA ASP A 44 -4.65 -0.06 6.89
C ASP A 44 -3.85 0.28 5.61
N VAL A 45 -2.60 -0.15 5.53
CA VAL A 45 -1.75 0.08 4.36
C VAL A 45 -2.23 -0.69 3.12
N PRO A 46 -2.55 -2.00 3.20
CA PRO A 46 -3.18 -2.71 2.10
C PRO A 46 -4.45 -2.03 1.58
N LEU A 47 -5.33 -1.56 2.47
CA LEU A 47 -6.55 -0.85 2.09
C LEU A 47 -6.24 0.44 1.32
N MET A 48 -5.29 1.24 1.78
CA MET A 48 -4.88 2.46 1.09
C MET A 48 -4.33 2.17 -0.31
N VAL A 49 -3.52 1.12 -0.46
CA VAL A 49 -2.99 0.68 -1.75
C VAL A 49 -4.10 0.16 -2.66
N PHE A 50 -5.01 -0.66 -2.14
CA PHE A 50 -6.18 -1.14 -2.88
C PHE A 50 -7.04 0.02 -3.40
N LEU A 51 -7.37 0.99 -2.55
CA LEU A 51 -8.12 2.18 -2.93
C LEU A 51 -7.37 3.06 -3.93
N SER A 52 -6.05 3.02 -3.95
CA SER A 52 -5.26 3.68 -5.00
C SER A 52 -5.47 3.02 -6.36
N GLY A 53 -5.57 1.69 -6.42
CA GLY A 53 -5.93 0.94 -7.63
C GLY A 53 -7.34 1.28 -8.13
N VAL A 54 -8.34 1.23 -7.24
CA VAL A 54 -9.72 1.64 -7.54
C VAL A 54 -9.77 3.05 -8.12
N SER A 55 -9.11 3.99 -7.44
CA SER A 55 -9.11 5.40 -7.84
C SER A 55 -8.40 5.63 -9.17
N TYR A 56 -7.34 4.88 -9.43
CA TYR A 56 -6.63 4.94 -10.71
C TYR A 56 -7.54 4.48 -11.86
N LYS A 57 -8.28 3.39 -11.69
CA LYS A 57 -9.29 2.90 -12.67
C LYS A 57 -10.39 3.94 -12.89
N LEU A 58 -10.96 4.48 -11.82
CA LEU A 58 -12.03 5.48 -11.89
C LEU A 58 -11.57 6.80 -12.53
N SER A 59 -10.29 7.18 -12.39
CA SER A 59 -9.77 8.37 -13.07
C SER A 59 -9.66 8.22 -14.59
N GLY A 60 -9.78 7.01 -15.10
CA GLY A 60 -9.60 6.71 -16.53
C GLY A 60 -8.12 6.59 -16.94
N GLY A 61 -7.24 6.43 -15.96
CA GLY A 61 -5.79 6.52 -16.16
C GLY A 61 -5.32 7.97 -16.29
N ASP A 62 -4.00 8.12 -16.39
CA ASP A 62 -3.42 9.44 -16.60
C ASP A 62 -3.13 9.60 -18.11
N THR A 63 -3.74 10.58 -18.74
CA THR A 63 -3.53 10.90 -20.18
C THR A 63 -2.23 11.69 -20.40
N LEU A 64 -1.52 12.01 -19.32
CA LEU A 64 -0.28 12.77 -19.35
C LEU A 64 0.87 11.92 -19.91
N ASP A 65 1.82 12.60 -20.53
CA ASP A 65 3.12 12.01 -20.80
C ASP A 65 3.74 11.43 -19.53
N TYR A 66 4.35 10.25 -19.66
CA TYR A 66 4.89 9.50 -18.49
C TYR A 66 5.85 10.31 -17.63
N LYS A 67 6.72 11.11 -18.26
CA LYS A 67 7.66 11.98 -17.53
C LYS A 67 6.91 13.01 -16.69
N THR A 68 5.94 13.68 -17.27
CA THR A 68 5.09 14.67 -16.59
C THR A 68 4.29 14.02 -15.45
N TYR A 69 3.78 12.81 -15.67
CA TYR A 69 3.10 12.03 -14.64
C TYR A 69 4.04 11.72 -13.46
N CYS A 70 5.24 11.18 -13.71
CA CYS A 70 6.22 10.88 -12.68
C CYS A 70 6.60 12.10 -11.84
N VAL A 71 6.84 13.24 -12.50
CA VAL A 71 7.16 14.51 -11.82
C VAL A 71 6.00 14.98 -10.92
N LYS A 72 4.76 14.87 -11.39
CA LYS A 72 3.58 15.20 -10.57
C LYS A 72 3.46 14.29 -9.35
N ARG A 73 3.69 12.97 -9.52
CA ARG A 73 3.66 12.00 -8.40
C ARG A 73 4.78 12.24 -7.41
N PHE A 74 5.99 12.52 -7.91
CA PHE A 74 7.12 12.88 -7.06
C PHE A 74 6.83 14.14 -6.22
N LYS A 75 6.37 15.20 -6.85
CA LYS A 75 6.01 16.45 -6.16
C LYS A 75 4.91 16.26 -5.12
N ARG A 76 4.00 15.32 -5.34
CA ARG A 76 2.87 15.07 -4.43
C ARG A 76 3.21 14.13 -3.28
N LEU A 77 4.09 13.13 -3.49
CA LEU A 77 4.39 12.09 -2.53
C LEU A 77 5.73 12.29 -1.81
N VAL A 78 6.79 12.61 -2.56
CA VAL A 78 8.14 12.65 -2.04
C VAL A 78 8.51 14.04 -1.52
N LEU A 79 8.19 15.07 -2.27
CA LEU A 79 8.57 16.43 -1.93
C LEU A 79 8.06 16.91 -0.56
N PRO A 80 6.80 16.64 -0.15
CA PRO A 80 6.33 17.00 1.19
C PRO A 80 7.13 16.31 2.30
N VAL A 81 7.53 15.05 2.08
CA VAL A 81 8.39 14.32 3.02
C VAL A 81 9.74 14.99 3.15
N TRP A 82 10.36 15.36 2.04
CA TRP A 82 11.65 16.06 2.05
C TRP A 82 11.61 17.40 2.80
N PHE A 83 10.49 18.12 2.72
CA PHE A 83 10.29 19.34 3.53
C PHE A 83 10.07 19.05 5.01
N PHE A 84 9.46 17.90 5.33
CA PHE A 84 9.23 17.49 6.71
C PHE A 84 10.51 16.99 7.40
N LEU A 85 11.41 16.33 6.68
CA LEU A 85 12.62 15.72 7.27
C LEU A 85 13.52 16.70 8.04
N PRO A 86 13.80 17.93 7.59
CA PRO A 86 14.57 18.88 8.39
C PRO A 86 13.92 19.19 9.75
N VAL A 87 12.60 19.33 9.78
CA VAL A 87 11.85 19.55 11.02
C VAL A 87 11.95 18.32 11.93
N TYR A 88 11.77 17.14 11.37
CA TYR A 88 11.92 15.86 12.08
C TYR A 88 13.30 15.72 12.71
N PHE A 89 14.38 15.96 11.93
CA PHE A 89 15.75 15.86 12.45
C PHE A 89 16.08 16.95 13.49
N SER A 90 15.51 18.15 13.34
CA SER A 90 15.67 19.23 14.34
C SER A 90 15.05 18.84 15.67
N ILE A 91 13.83 18.27 15.64
CA ILE A 91 13.15 17.76 16.85
C ILE A 91 13.93 16.58 17.43
N TYR A 92 14.35 15.64 16.59
CA TYR A 92 15.16 14.49 17.02
C TYR A 92 16.42 14.93 17.78
N MET A 93 17.20 15.86 17.22
CA MET A 93 18.41 16.39 17.86
C MET A 93 18.07 17.11 19.18
N GLY A 94 16.98 17.87 19.22
CA GLY A 94 16.55 18.57 20.43
C GLY A 94 16.14 17.63 21.58
N VAL A 95 15.52 16.49 21.24
CA VAL A 95 15.05 15.53 22.25
C VAL A 95 16.13 14.55 22.68
N THR A 96 16.91 14.03 21.72
CA THR A 96 17.90 12.98 22.00
C THR A 96 19.29 13.52 22.32
N HIS A 97 19.56 14.79 22.02
CA HIS A 97 20.89 15.41 22.04
C HIS A 97 21.94 14.69 21.18
N LEU A 98 21.48 13.88 20.21
CA LEU A 98 22.33 13.13 19.28
C LEU A 98 22.23 13.70 17.87
N VAL A 99 23.39 13.84 17.20
CA VAL A 99 23.44 14.21 15.80
C VAL A 99 23.31 12.96 14.92
N PRO A 100 22.30 12.84 14.04
CA PRO A 100 22.17 11.68 13.19
C PRO A 100 23.34 11.59 12.21
N SER A 101 23.80 10.36 11.93
CA SER A 101 24.88 10.15 10.95
C SER A 101 24.42 10.58 9.56
N TRP A 102 25.35 11.02 8.71
CA TRP A 102 25.04 11.38 7.33
C TRP A 102 24.41 10.21 6.54
N LYS A 103 24.80 8.96 6.84
CA LYS A 103 24.22 7.74 6.26
C LYS A 103 22.73 7.60 6.63
N THR A 104 22.41 7.86 7.89
CA THR A 104 21.03 7.88 8.38
C THR A 104 20.23 8.96 7.64
N VAL A 105 20.70 10.17 7.58
CA VAL A 105 20.02 11.26 6.89
C VAL A 105 19.78 10.90 5.43
N LEU A 106 20.82 10.42 4.71
CA LEU A 106 20.71 10.00 3.32
C LEU A 106 19.66 8.88 3.14
N SER A 107 19.61 7.91 4.05
CA SER A 107 18.63 6.81 3.96
C SER A 107 17.18 7.29 4.07
N TYR A 108 16.91 8.34 4.84
CA TYR A 108 15.58 8.97 4.90
C TYR A 108 15.24 9.73 3.61
N TYR A 109 16.18 10.55 3.07
CA TYR A 109 15.94 11.27 1.83
C TYR A 109 15.81 10.37 0.60
N THR A 110 16.50 9.23 0.58
CA THR A 110 16.37 8.21 -0.47
C THR A 110 15.17 7.26 -0.25
N LEU A 111 14.43 7.42 0.84
CA LEU A 111 13.32 6.55 1.24
C LEU A 111 13.74 5.08 1.44
N MET A 112 15.02 4.81 1.71
CA MET A 112 15.56 3.44 1.87
C MET A 112 15.41 2.91 3.29
N THR A 113 15.15 3.77 4.28
CA THR A 113 14.92 3.33 5.66
C THR A 113 13.56 2.66 5.82
N GLY A 114 13.49 1.70 6.77
CA GLY A 114 12.25 1.02 7.15
C GLY A 114 11.34 1.83 8.08
N TRP A 115 11.86 2.94 8.67
CA TRP A 115 11.10 3.79 9.58
C TRP A 115 10.11 4.66 8.78
N TYR A 116 9.27 5.40 9.39
CA TYR A 116 8.18 6.28 8.91
C TYR A 116 8.03 6.53 7.38
N VAL A 117 9.11 6.51 6.60
CA VAL A 117 9.09 6.86 5.16
C VAL A 117 8.88 5.65 4.23
N TRP A 118 8.92 4.41 4.74
CA TRP A 118 8.78 3.20 3.93
C TRP A 118 7.46 3.14 3.15
N ILE A 119 6.38 3.63 3.75
CA ILE A 119 5.06 3.66 3.12
C ILE A 119 5.04 4.60 1.91
N ILE A 120 5.71 5.75 1.99
CA ILE A 120 5.82 6.70 0.88
C ILE A 120 6.59 6.08 -0.28
N ARG A 121 7.64 5.30 0.01
CA ARG A 121 8.36 4.53 -1.00
C ARG A 121 7.43 3.57 -1.74
N ILE A 122 6.60 2.79 -1.01
CA ILE A 122 5.64 1.87 -1.62
C ILE A 122 4.67 2.63 -2.53
N PHE A 123 4.04 3.68 -2.04
CA PHE A 123 3.11 4.47 -2.86
C PHE A 123 3.77 5.08 -4.09
N PHE A 124 5.01 5.55 -3.96
CA PHE A 124 5.73 6.13 -5.07
C PHE A 124 6.11 5.07 -6.11
N MET A 125 6.62 3.91 -5.68
CA MET A 125 6.95 2.79 -6.57
C MET A 125 5.70 2.27 -7.31
N ILE A 126 4.59 2.10 -6.60
CA ILE A 126 3.31 1.72 -7.21
C ILE A 126 2.87 2.77 -8.23
N ALA A 127 2.97 4.05 -7.89
CA ALA A 127 2.61 5.12 -8.82
C ALA A 127 3.44 5.08 -10.11
N LEU A 128 4.75 4.78 -10.04
CA LEU A 128 5.60 4.65 -11.21
C LEU A 128 5.20 3.47 -12.12
N VAL A 129 4.78 2.36 -11.52
CA VAL A 129 4.43 1.14 -12.26
C VAL A 129 2.95 1.15 -12.71
N ALA A 130 2.09 1.92 -12.06
CA ALA A 130 0.64 1.95 -12.29
C ALA A 130 0.21 2.10 -13.77
N PRO A 131 0.80 2.98 -14.60
CA PRO A 131 0.40 3.12 -16.00
C PRO A 131 0.66 1.85 -16.83
N PHE A 132 1.75 1.15 -16.56
CA PHE A 132 2.11 -0.09 -17.24
C PHE A 132 1.23 -1.24 -16.78
N LEU A 133 1.01 -1.35 -15.46
CA LEU A 133 0.09 -2.33 -14.88
C LEU A 133 -1.32 -2.16 -15.42
N ALA A 134 -1.84 -0.94 -15.47
CA ALA A 134 -3.17 -0.67 -15.97
C ALA A 134 -3.35 -1.15 -17.42
N LYS A 135 -2.39 -0.86 -18.30
CA LYS A 135 -2.40 -1.32 -19.69
C LYS A 135 -2.42 -2.85 -19.80
N GLY A 136 -1.64 -3.53 -18.98
CA GLY A 136 -1.63 -4.99 -18.91
C GLY A 136 -2.94 -5.57 -18.37
N LEU A 137 -3.44 -4.97 -17.30
CA LEU A 137 -4.68 -5.39 -16.66
C LEU A 137 -5.90 -5.18 -17.56
N ASP A 138 -5.99 -4.08 -18.31
CA ASP A 138 -7.10 -3.85 -19.22
C ASP A 138 -7.17 -4.87 -20.37
N ARG A 139 -6.01 -5.38 -20.79
CA ARG A 139 -5.92 -6.43 -21.82
C ARG A 139 -6.18 -7.83 -21.27
N SER A 140 -6.04 -8.04 -19.95
CA SER A 140 -6.17 -9.35 -19.32
C SER A 140 -7.64 -9.73 -19.09
N SER A 141 -8.00 -10.99 -19.38
CA SER A 141 -9.30 -11.53 -18.97
C SER A 141 -9.35 -11.69 -17.44
N LYS A 142 -10.58 -11.74 -16.88
CA LYS A 142 -10.78 -11.93 -15.43
C LYS A 142 -10.19 -13.25 -14.94
N GLN A 143 -10.37 -14.32 -15.70
CA GLN A 143 -9.87 -15.66 -15.36
C GLN A 143 -8.34 -15.70 -15.37
N PHE A 144 -7.71 -15.11 -16.41
CA PHE A 144 -6.26 -15.01 -16.50
C PHE A 144 -5.70 -14.22 -15.31
N PHE A 145 -6.31 -13.07 -14.99
CA PHE A 145 -5.89 -12.26 -13.85
C PHE A 145 -5.98 -13.04 -12.53
N LEU A 146 -7.09 -13.77 -12.29
CA LEU A 146 -7.23 -14.58 -11.08
C LEU A 146 -6.17 -15.69 -11.03
N GLY A 147 -5.94 -16.40 -12.15
CA GLY A 147 -4.91 -17.44 -12.23
C GLY A 147 -3.51 -16.91 -11.92
N VAL A 148 -3.14 -15.78 -12.52
CA VAL A 148 -1.84 -15.12 -12.25
C VAL A 148 -1.75 -14.65 -10.80
N SER A 149 -2.85 -14.14 -10.21
CA SER A 149 -2.87 -13.72 -8.81
C SER A 149 -2.65 -14.89 -7.85
N VAL A 150 -3.30 -16.03 -8.10
CA VAL A 150 -3.11 -17.25 -7.29
C VAL A 150 -1.68 -17.78 -7.45
N LEU A 151 -1.19 -17.87 -8.69
CA LEU A 151 0.20 -18.29 -8.95
C LEU A 151 1.20 -17.36 -8.24
N PHE A 152 0.98 -16.06 -8.29
CA PHE A 152 1.82 -15.10 -7.57
C PHE A 152 1.82 -15.35 -6.06
N LEU A 153 0.66 -15.59 -5.46
CA LEU A 153 0.56 -15.87 -4.01
C LEU A 153 1.28 -17.17 -3.65
N LEU A 154 1.15 -18.22 -4.45
CA LEU A 154 1.85 -19.49 -4.22
C LEU A 154 3.37 -19.34 -4.35
N LEU A 155 3.85 -18.63 -5.37
CA LEU A 155 5.27 -18.34 -5.54
C LEU A 155 5.82 -17.45 -4.44
N PHE A 156 5.04 -16.48 -3.99
CA PHE A 156 5.41 -15.59 -2.90
C PHE A 156 5.52 -16.36 -1.58
N GLU A 157 4.55 -17.22 -1.27
CA GLU A 157 4.57 -18.08 -0.08
C GLU A 157 5.75 -19.05 -0.12
N TRP A 158 6.01 -19.67 -1.27
CA TRP A 158 7.19 -20.50 -1.47
C TRP A 158 8.48 -19.73 -1.23
N TYR A 159 8.61 -18.51 -1.79
CA TYR A 159 9.78 -17.66 -1.60
C TYR A 159 10.00 -17.30 -0.14
N VAL A 160 8.94 -16.92 0.58
CA VAL A 160 9.02 -16.55 2.02
C VAL A 160 9.49 -17.70 2.87
N ASN A 161 9.06 -18.93 2.55
CA ASN A 161 9.40 -20.13 3.32
C ASN A 161 10.75 -20.76 2.92
N THR A 162 11.41 -20.28 1.86
CA THR A 162 12.71 -20.79 1.43
C THR A 162 13.87 -20.00 2.04
N GLN A 163 15.06 -20.65 2.08
CA GLN A 163 16.30 -20.00 2.54
C GLN A 163 16.72 -18.82 1.63
N TYR A 164 16.22 -18.76 0.40
CA TYR A 164 16.46 -17.64 -0.52
C TYR A 164 15.88 -16.31 -0.02
N SER A 165 14.96 -16.36 0.95
CA SER A 165 14.44 -15.16 1.62
C SER A 165 15.51 -14.35 2.36
N GLN A 166 16.69 -14.90 2.59
CA GLN A 166 17.85 -14.23 3.21
C GLN A 166 18.69 -13.42 2.21
N PHE A 167 18.42 -13.52 0.91
CA PHE A 167 19.23 -12.90 -0.14
C PHE A 167 19.02 -11.37 -0.24
N LEU A 168 20.03 -10.69 -0.82
CA LEU A 168 19.97 -9.24 -1.13
C LEU A 168 18.71 -8.95 -1.95
N GLY A 169 17.82 -8.14 -1.48
CA GLY A 169 16.53 -7.87 -2.14
C GLY A 169 15.32 -8.40 -1.38
N ARG A 170 15.51 -9.21 -0.33
CA ARG A 170 14.43 -9.68 0.54
C ARG A 170 13.49 -8.54 0.90
N THR A 171 14.02 -7.44 1.41
CA THR A 171 13.22 -6.27 1.83
C THR A 171 12.43 -5.70 0.66
N ILE A 172 13.02 -5.60 -0.54
CA ILE A 172 12.32 -5.07 -1.72
C ILE A 172 11.23 -6.04 -2.16
N VAL A 173 11.53 -7.32 -2.27
CA VAL A 173 10.57 -8.33 -2.71
C VAL A 173 9.42 -8.45 -1.71
N LEU A 174 9.72 -8.60 -0.42
CA LEU A 174 8.70 -8.78 0.62
C LEU A 174 7.83 -7.54 0.85
N THR A 175 8.38 -6.34 0.66
CA THR A 175 7.63 -5.10 0.92
C THR A 175 6.92 -4.52 -0.30
N HIS A 176 7.38 -4.77 -1.53
CA HIS A 176 6.81 -4.10 -2.70
C HIS A 176 5.90 -5.00 -3.53
N PHE A 177 6.28 -6.26 -3.73
CA PHE A 177 5.54 -7.15 -4.62
C PHE A 177 4.10 -7.45 -4.14
N PRO A 178 3.85 -7.74 -2.85
CA PRO A 178 2.48 -7.92 -2.37
C PRO A 178 1.60 -6.69 -2.59
N TYR A 179 2.14 -5.50 -2.41
CA TYR A 179 1.38 -4.27 -2.61
C TYR A 179 1.08 -3.97 -4.08
N ILE A 180 1.94 -4.40 -5.02
CA ILE A 180 1.64 -4.34 -6.46
C ILE A 180 0.42 -5.22 -6.77
N LEU A 181 0.35 -6.42 -6.21
CA LEU A 181 -0.82 -7.30 -6.35
C LEU A 181 -2.08 -6.65 -5.74
N VAL A 182 -1.97 -6.09 -4.54
CA VAL A 182 -3.10 -5.41 -3.88
C VAL A 182 -3.61 -4.22 -4.71
N PHE A 183 -2.71 -3.44 -5.31
CA PHE A 183 -3.08 -2.39 -6.25
C PHE A 183 -3.81 -2.95 -7.48
N ALA A 184 -3.29 -4.03 -8.08
CA ALA A 184 -3.90 -4.70 -9.24
C ALA A 184 -5.29 -5.25 -8.92
N LEU A 185 -5.48 -5.83 -7.73
CA LEU A 185 -6.79 -6.26 -7.22
C LEU A 185 -7.75 -5.07 -7.11
N GLY A 186 -7.31 -3.96 -6.52
CA GLY A 186 -8.10 -2.73 -6.44
C GLY A 186 -8.49 -2.18 -7.82
N TYR A 187 -7.57 -2.23 -8.79
CA TYR A 187 -7.84 -1.82 -10.16
C TYR A 187 -8.89 -2.73 -10.83
N LYS A 188 -8.75 -4.05 -10.70
CA LYS A 188 -9.61 -5.05 -11.35
C LYS A 188 -10.95 -5.26 -10.65
N VAL A 189 -11.09 -4.92 -9.37
CA VAL A 189 -12.33 -5.18 -8.61
C VAL A 189 -13.56 -4.57 -9.27
N MET A 190 -13.39 -3.43 -9.96
CA MET A 190 -14.48 -2.76 -10.67
C MET A 190 -15.03 -3.56 -11.87
N ASP A 191 -14.28 -4.54 -12.37
CA ASP A 191 -14.70 -5.42 -13.46
C ASP A 191 -15.55 -6.59 -12.98
N PHE A 192 -15.63 -6.83 -11.66
CA PHE A 192 -16.38 -7.93 -11.07
C PHE A 192 -17.79 -7.51 -10.62
N GLN A 193 -18.69 -8.49 -10.56
CA GLN A 193 -20.04 -8.26 -10.04
C GLN A 193 -19.99 -7.98 -8.53
N LYS A 194 -20.80 -7.02 -8.06
CA LYS A 194 -20.86 -6.66 -6.62
C LYS A 194 -21.14 -7.85 -5.71
N LYS A 195 -22.01 -8.78 -6.13
CA LYS A 195 -22.33 -10.00 -5.36
C LYS A 195 -21.10 -10.90 -5.18
N ALA A 196 -20.30 -11.08 -6.24
CA ALA A 196 -19.09 -11.88 -6.18
C ALA A 196 -18.04 -11.24 -5.26
N ILE A 197 -17.87 -9.92 -5.34
CA ILE A 197 -16.96 -9.16 -4.47
C ILE A 197 -17.38 -9.34 -3.00
N MET A 198 -18.67 -9.18 -2.71
CA MET A 198 -19.21 -9.32 -1.34
C MET A 198 -19.01 -10.74 -0.80
N GLY A 199 -19.22 -11.78 -1.62
CA GLY A 199 -18.97 -13.17 -1.25
C GLY A 199 -17.50 -13.41 -0.90
N VAL A 200 -16.56 -12.95 -1.74
CA VAL A 200 -15.13 -13.06 -1.48
C VAL A 200 -14.72 -12.30 -0.21
N MET A 201 -15.23 -11.10 -0.01
CA MET A 201 -14.95 -10.32 1.21
C MET A 201 -15.40 -11.06 2.47
N ILE A 202 -16.61 -11.62 2.49
CA ILE A 202 -17.11 -12.39 3.64
C ILE A 202 -16.22 -13.59 3.91
N VAL A 203 -15.85 -14.35 2.88
CA VAL A 203 -14.95 -15.51 3.02
C VAL A 203 -13.57 -15.07 3.58
N CYS A 204 -12.99 -14.01 3.05
CA CYS A 204 -11.72 -13.48 3.56
C CYS A 204 -11.80 -13.04 5.02
N ILE A 205 -12.88 -12.37 5.43
CA ILE A 205 -13.11 -11.96 6.82
C ILE A 205 -13.23 -13.19 7.73
N LEU A 206 -13.99 -14.20 7.31
CA LEU A 206 -14.15 -15.43 8.07
C LEU A 206 -12.82 -16.18 8.22
N ILE A 207 -12.06 -16.33 7.14
CA ILE A 207 -10.72 -16.95 7.19
C ILE A 207 -9.81 -16.16 8.13
N TYR A 208 -9.77 -14.85 8.00
CA TYR A 208 -8.96 -14.00 8.87
C TYR A 208 -9.35 -14.14 10.34
N ALA A 209 -10.65 -14.13 10.65
CA ALA A 209 -11.16 -14.32 12.01
C ALA A 209 -10.79 -15.70 12.56
N CYS A 210 -10.95 -16.77 11.78
CA CYS A 210 -10.58 -18.12 12.19
C CYS A 210 -9.09 -18.26 12.45
N LEU A 211 -8.24 -17.72 11.55
CA LEU A 211 -6.79 -17.74 11.73
C LEU A 211 -6.36 -16.91 12.95
N SER A 212 -6.95 -15.74 13.15
CA SER A 212 -6.66 -14.88 14.30
C SER A 212 -7.03 -15.56 15.62
N VAL A 213 -8.19 -16.17 15.72
CA VAL A 213 -8.62 -16.92 16.92
C VAL A 213 -7.71 -18.13 17.17
N SER A 214 -7.41 -18.90 16.12
CA SER A 214 -6.50 -20.05 16.24
C SER A 214 -5.11 -19.68 16.69
N TYR A 215 -4.60 -18.55 16.24
CA TYR A 215 -3.25 -18.06 16.55
C TYR A 215 -3.18 -17.50 17.97
N ILE A 216 -4.15 -16.69 18.38
CA ILE A 216 -4.26 -16.17 19.75
C ILE A 216 -4.46 -17.33 20.74
N GLY A 217 -5.29 -18.32 20.41
CA GLY A 217 -5.52 -19.51 21.24
C GLY A 217 -4.28 -20.38 21.46
N ARG A 218 -3.25 -20.24 20.60
CA ARG A 218 -1.93 -20.89 20.76
C ARG A 218 -0.90 -20.02 21.48
N GLY A 219 -1.29 -18.87 22.05
CA GLY A 219 -0.38 -17.93 22.72
C GLY A 219 0.55 -17.18 21.75
N GLY A 220 0.24 -17.20 20.46
CA GLY A 220 1.00 -16.50 19.45
C GLY A 220 0.57 -15.03 19.31
N VAL A 221 1.53 -14.15 19.12
CA VAL A 221 1.28 -12.78 18.66
C VAL A 221 1.71 -12.73 17.19
N PHE A 222 0.84 -12.25 16.29
CA PHE A 222 1.25 -12.05 14.89
C PHE A 222 2.36 -11.01 14.86
N ALA A 223 3.60 -11.48 14.89
CA ALA A 223 4.73 -10.59 14.68
C ALA A 223 4.59 -9.99 13.27
N ASN A 224 4.53 -8.68 13.20
CA ASN A 224 4.64 -8.01 11.91
C ASN A 224 6.08 -8.23 11.41
N PRO A 225 6.33 -9.01 10.34
CA PRO A 225 7.68 -9.32 9.90
C PRO A 225 8.41 -8.08 9.33
N ILE A 226 7.81 -6.91 9.41
CA ILE A 226 8.27 -5.67 8.77
C ILE A 226 8.67 -4.59 9.80
N ILE A 227 8.60 -4.88 11.10
CA ILE A 227 9.10 -3.97 12.14
C ILE A 227 10.41 -4.49 12.72
#